data_ea32f05aabe42159fe3be8b7ac7474c5
#
_entry.id   ea32f05aabe42159fe3be8b7ac7474c5
#
_cell.length_a   1.000
_cell.length_b   1.000
_cell.length_c   1.000
_cell.angle_alpha   90.00
_cell.angle_beta   90.00
_cell.angle_gamma   90.00
#
_symmetry.space_group_name_H-M   'P 1'
#
loop_
_entity.id
_entity.type
_entity.pdbx_description
1 polymer ?
#
loop_
_entity_poly.entity_id
_entity_poly.type
_entity_poly.pdbx_seq_one_letter_code
_entity_poly.pdbx_strand_id
1 'polypeptide(L)'
;SNTAFGANALKGSTTGSSNTVVGYNAGYYAVPMAAGSQNTFIGAYSHGTSVNGTYANVFGYNVAGATDYTTIGKDSEDIRAAHGVATWLTVSDQRYKKDIVDSTTGLSFINALQPRTFKYKTLGELPETFNAYEADSTKVFKNSDTNHGFIAQEIKAAIDADSSIADGFKLWDDREDGSQEVA
;
A
#
# COMPACT_ATOMS: atom_id res chain seq x y z
N SER A 1 24.25 -18.28 5.93
CA SER A 1 24.77 -17.08 5.23
C SER A 1 23.75 -15.95 5.27
N ASN A 2 24.23 -14.71 5.28
CA ASN A 2 23.43 -13.49 5.22
C ASN A 2 24.01 -12.57 4.14
N THR A 3 23.17 -11.75 3.54
CA THR A 3 23.59 -10.65 2.65
C THR A 3 23.24 -9.33 3.34
N ALA A 4 24.24 -8.47 3.58
CA ALA A 4 24.05 -7.16 4.20
C ALA A 4 24.81 -6.08 3.42
N PHE A 5 24.12 -5.01 3.04
CA PHE A 5 24.69 -3.88 2.31
C PHE A 5 24.23 -2.55 2.92
N GLY A 6 25.17 -1.79 3.44
CA GLY A 6 24.93 -0.50 4.10
C GLY A 6 25.62 -0.40 5.47
N ALA A 7 25.87 0.84 5.92
CA ALA A 7 26.49 1.04 7.23
C ALA A 7 25.58 0.50 8.35
N ASN A 8 26.14 -0.35 9.22
CA ASN A 8 25.45 -1.08 10.29
C ASN A 8 24.29 -1.99 9.83
N ALA A 9 24.18 -2.31 8.53
CA ALA A 9 23.18 -3.29 8.09
C ALA A 9 23.44 -4.63 8.80
N LEU A 10 22.38 -5.20 9.41
CA LEU A 10 22.41 -6.45 10.17
C LEU A 10 23.43 -6.48 11.34
N LYS A 11 23.86 -5.33 11.83
CA LYS A 11 24.77 -5.25 12.96
C LYS A 11 24.09 -5.80 14.23
N GLY A 12 24.69 -6.77 14.88
CA GLY A 12 24.12 -7.43 16.04
C GLY A 12 23.49 -8.80 15.76
N SER A 13 23.45 -9.24 14.50
CA SER A 13 23.08 -10.62 14.17
C SER A 13 24.17 -11.58 14.68
N THR A 14 23.75 -12.53 15.51
CA THR A 14 24.65 -13.53 16.13
C THR A 14 24.50 -14.92 15.54
N THR A 15 23.27 -15.42 15.44
CA THR A 15 22.96 -16.78 14.97
C THR A 15 21.98 -16.82 13.80
N GLY A 16 21.39 -15.66 13.42
CA GLY A 16 20.45 -15.56 12.31
C GLY A 16 21.09 -15.90 10.95
N SER A 17 20.31 -16.48 10.06
CA SER A 17 20.78 -16.89 8.74
C SER A 17 19.78 -16.62 7.63
N SER A 18 20.26 -16.63 6.38
CA SER A 18 19.40 -16.45 5.18
C SER A 18 18.64 -15.11 5.16
N ASN A 19 19.24 -14.06 5.74
CA ASN A 19 18.68 -12.73 5.70
C ASN A 19 19.25 -11.91 4.56
N THR A 20 18.43 -11.11 3.90
CA THR A 20 18.83 -10.09 2.93
C THR A 20 18.51 -8.72 3.48
N VAL A 21 19.54 -7.90 3.76
CA VAL A 21 19.39 -6.62 4.45
C VAL A 21 20.14 -5.52 3.71
N VAL A 22 19.43 -4.52 3.22
CA VAL A 22 19.97 -3.41 2.44
C VAL A 22 19.51 -2.08 3.01
N GLY A 23 20.45 -1.24 3.43
CA GLY A 23 20.17 0.10 3.92
C GLY A 23 20.94 0.47 5.19
N TYR A 24 21.05 1.76 5.46
CA TYR A 24 21.67 2.29 6.67
C TYR A 24 20.88 1.84 7.91
N ASN A 25 21.55 1.21 8.88
CA ASN A 25 20.94 0.65 10.10
C ASN A 25 19.78 -0.35 9.86
N ALA A 26 19.63 -0.89 8.66
CA ALA A 26 18.61 -1.91 8.38
C ALA A 26 18.89 -3.20 9.17
N GLY A 27 17.85 -3.79 9.77
CA GLY A 27 17.97 -4.97 10.63
C GLY A 27 18.68 -4.76 11.96
N TYR A 28 19.02 -3.50 12.28
CA TYR A 28 19.71 -3.14 13.53
C TYR A 28 18.95 -2.08 14.35
N TYR A 29 18.21 -1.19 13.70
CA TYR A 29 17.50 -0.09 14.37
C TYR A 29 16.34 -0.60 15.24
N ALA A 30 16.06 0.09 16.34
CA ALA A 30 15.00 -0.16 17.32
C ALA A 30 15.00 -1.58 17.92
N VAL A 31 14.89 -2.62 17.10
CA VAL A 31 14.93 -4.03 17.50
C VAL A 31 16.03 -4.74 16.71
N PRO A 32 17.28 -4.79 17.22
CA PRO A 32 18.38 -5.48 16.54
C PRO A 32 18.06 -6.96 16.35
N MET A 33 18.14 -7.43 15.12
CA MET A 33 17.86 -8.82 14.80
C MET A 33 19.00 -9.73 15.18
N ALA A 34 18.92 -10.39 16.35
CA ALA A 34 19.99 -11.23 16.87
C ALA A 34 20.00 -12.64 16.24
N ALA A 35 18.88 -13.35 16.27
CA ALA A 35 18.76 -14.72 15.81
C ALA A 35 17.70 -14.93 14.71
N GLY A 36 17.07 -13.87 14.23
CA GLY A 36 16.07 -13.94 13.15
C GLY A 36 16.65 -14.48 11.84
N SER A 37 15.87 -15.26 11.10
CA SER A 37 16.31 -15.90 9.86
C SER A 37 15.28 -15.71 8.75
N GLN A 38 15.75 -15.80 7.49
CA GLN A 38 14.87 -15.76 6.31
C GLN A 38 14.07 -14.45 6.18
N ASN A 39 14.66 -13.34 6.59
CA ASN A 39 14.05 -12.02 6.50
C ASN A 39 14.62 -11.21 5.31
N THR A 40 13.82 -10.32 4.77
CA THR A 40 14.21 -9.36 3.73
C THR A 40 13.90 -7.95 4.23
N PHE A 41 14.95 -7.13 4.51
CA PHE A 41 14.80 -5.75 4.92
C PHE A 41 15.46 -4.83 3.89
N ILE A 42 14.69 -3.99 3.23
CA ILE A 42 15.18 -3.06 2.21
C ILE A 42 14.72 -1.65 2.53
N GLY A 43 15.69 -0.79 2.82
CA GLY A 43 15.50 0.60 3.18
C GLY A 43 16.17 0.98 4.49
N ALA A 44 16.53 2.25 4.64
CA ALA A 44 17.19 2.73 5.86
C ALA A 44 16.25 2.57 7.06
N TYR A 45 16.81 2.09 8.20
CA TYR A 45 16.11 1.82 9.45
C TYR A 45 14.97 0.78 9.35
N SER A 46 14.79 0.07 8.23
CA SER A 46 13.86 -1.06 8.17
C SER A 46 14.27 -2.16 9.15
N HIS A 47 13.33 -2.71 9.91
CA HIS A 47 13.66 -3.67 10.97
C HIS A 47 12.51 -4.64 11.25
N GLY A 48 12.78 -5.69 12.05
CA GLY A 48 11.75 -6.59 12.55
C GLY A 48 11.13 -6.10 13.86
N THR A 49 9.92 -6.55 14.18
CA THR A 49 9.30 -6.31 15.50
C THR A 49 9.82 -7.25 16.59
N SER A 50 10.65 -8.23 16.24
CA SER A 50 11.22 -9.22 17.16
C SER A 50 12.69 -9.49 16.85
N VAL A 51 13.51 -9.66 17.88
CA VAL A 51 14.94 -10.03 17.76
C VAL A 51 15.14 -11.41 17.10
N ASN A 52 14.15 -12.28 17.15
CA ASN A 52 14.15 -13.63 16.59
C ASN A 52 13.13 -13.82 15.45
N GLY A 53 12.60 -12.71 14.89
CA GLY A 53 11.59 -12.76 13.83
C GLY A 53 12.06 -13.52 12.59
N THR A 54 11.15 -14.22 11.93
CA THR A 54 11.41 -14.98 10.70
C THR A 54 10.41 -14.61 9.63
N TYR A 55 10.81 -14.80 8.35
CA TYR A 55 9.92 -14.58 7.20
C TYR A 55 9.29 -13.18 7.13
N ALA A 56 9.93 -12.16 7.71
CA ALA A 56 9.49 -10.79 7.58
C ALA A 56 10.08 -10.16 6.31
N ASN A 57 9.23 -9.65 5.43
CA ASN A 57 9.62 -8.85 4.29
C ASN A 57 9.27 -7.38 4.56
N VAL A 58 10.26 -6.49 4.56
CA VAL A 58 10.08 -5.09 4.92
C VAL A 58 10.71 -4.20 3.85
N PHE A 59 9.92 -3.30 3.30
CA PHE A 59 10.33 -2.38 2.25
C PHE A 59 9.96 -0.95 2.62
N GLY A 60 10.95 -0.07 2.74
CA GLY A 60 10.71 1.34 3.00
C GLY A 60 11.62 1.94 4.06
N TYR A 61 11.31 3.16 4.48
CA TYR A 61 12.09 3.92 5.45
C TYR A 61 11.49 3.78 6.86
N ASN A 62 12.30 3.36 7.85
CA ASN A 62 11.90 3.24 9.26
C ASN A 62 10.63 2.40 9.49
N VAL A 63 10.47 1.34 8.72
CA VAL A 63 9.31 0.43 8.76
C VAL A 63 9.62 -0.78 9.62
N ALA A 64 8.68 -1.19 10.46
CA ALA A 64 8.77 -2.36 11.33
C ALA A 64 7.93 -3.52 10.79
N GLY A 65 8.55 -4.66 10.48
CA GLY A 65 7.87 -5.85 9.97
C GLY A 65 7.70 -6.96 10.98
N ALA A 66 6.51 -7.54 11.03
CA ALA A 66 6.23 -8.71 11.86
C ALA A 66 6.61 -10.02 11.16
N THR A 67 6.82 -11.07 11.95
CA THR A 67 7.00 -12.44 11.46
C THR A 67 5.82 -12.84 10.56
N ASP A 68 6.11 -13.50 9.45
CA ASP A 68 5.14 -13.99 8.45
C ASP A 68 4.33 -12.86 7.75
N TYR A 69 4.87 -11.65 7.69
CA TYR A 69 4.25 -10.52 6.99
C TYR A 69 5.18 -9.88 5.95
N THR A 70 4.57 -9.37 4.90
CA THR A 70 5.18 -8.36 4.02
C THR A 70 4.63 -6.99 4.43
N THR A 71 5.52 -6.05 4.77
CA THR A 71 5.18 -4.67 5.18
C THR A 71 5.85 -3.68 4.24
N ILE A 72 5.11 -2.70 3.76
CA ILE A 72 5.60 -1.65 2.85
C ILE A 72 5.15 -0.29 3.37
N GLY A 73 6.06 0.68 3.43
CA GLY A 73 5.67 2.02 3.86
C GLY A 73 6.81 2.91 4.33
N LYS A 74 6.45 3.89 5.14
CA LYS A 74 7.36 4.86 5.75
C LYS A 74 6.90 5.15 7.18
N ASP A 75 7.78 5.01 8.14
CA ASP A 75 7.49 5.22 9.57
C ASP A 75 6.24 4.42 10.03
N SER A 76 5.22 5.10 10.55
CA SER A 76 3.93 4.51 10.93
C SER A 76 2.88 4.50 9.81
N GLU A 77 3.24 5.04 8.65
CA GLU A 77 2.40 5.04 7.43
C GLU A 77 2.72 3.78 6.61
N ASP A 78 2.28 2.63 7.08
CA ASP A 78 2.55 1.35 6.44
C ASP A 78 1.28 0.56 6.14
N ILE A 79 1.41 -0.33 5.17
CA ILE A 79 0.45 -1.40 4.88
C ILE A 79 1.16 -2.74 4.97
N ARG A 80 0.45 -3.78 5.40
CA ARG A 80 1.00 -5.13 5.52
C ARG A 80 0.02 -6.20 5.07
N ALA A 81 0.57 -7.29 4.53
CA ALA A 81 -0.20 -8.50 4.23
C ALA A 81 0.44 -9.70 4.92
N ALA A 82 -0.36 -10.55 5.56
CA ALA A 82 0.09 -11.83 6.07
C ALA A 82 0.42 -12.76 4.89
N HIS A 83 1.47 -13.57 5.01
CA HIS A 83 1.81 -14.54 3.97
C HIS A 83 0.67 -15.56 3.79
N GLY A 84 0.30 -15.82 2.56
CA GLY A 84 -0.83 -16.70 2.22
C GLY A 84 -2.22 -16.04 2.30
N VAL A 85 -2.29 -14.74 2.60
CA VAL A 85 -3.55 -13.98 2.62
C VAL A 85 -3.47 -12.81 1.61
N ALA A 86 -4.43 -12.70 0.72
CA ALA A 86 -4.45 -11.70 -0.35
C ALA A 86 -5.03 -10.34 0.08
N THR A 87 -4.99 -10.01 1.37
CA THR A 87 -5.56 -8.77 1.92
C THR A 87 -4.46 -7.89 2.52
N TRP A 88 -4.37 -6.64 2.10
CA TRP A 88 -3.52 -5.62 2.72
C TRP A 88 -4.24 -4.99 3.90
N LEU A 89 -3.51 -4.82 5.00
CA LEU A 89 -4.00 -4.28 6.26
C LEU A 89 -3.24 -3.00 6.62
N THR A 90 -3.93 -2.06 7.24
CA THR A 90 -3.32 -0.91 7.93
C THR A 90 -3.81 -0.83 9.37
N VAL A 91 -3.13 -0.04 10.20
CA VAL A 91 -3.51 0.13 11.60
C VAL A 91 -4.88 0.80 11.70
N SER A 92 -5.81 0.18 12.45
CA SER A 92 -7.14 0.70 12.74
C SER A 92 -7.53 0.58 14.21
N ASP A 93 -6.55 0.52 15.11
CA ASP A 93 -6.77 0.44 16.56
C ASP A 93 -7.37 1.76 17.10
N GLN A 94 -8.38 1.64 17.95
CA GLN A 94 -9.07 2.78 18.56
C GLN A 94 -8.12 3.75 19.30
N ARG A 95 -7.04 3.25 19.88
CA ARG A 95 -6.04 4.05 20.60
C ARG A 95 -5.29 5.07 19.74
N TYR A 96 -5.31 4.90 18.42
CA TYR A 96 -4.76 5.85 17.45
C TYR A 96 -5.79 6.86 16.94
N LYS A 97 -7.06 6.77 17.40
CA LYS A 97 -8.18 7.58 16.92
C LYS A 97 -8.75 8.44 18.06
N LYS A 98 -9.23 9.60 17.73
CA LYS A 98 -9.93 10.51 18.63
C LYS A 98 -11.24 10.98 17.99
N ASP A 99 -12.10 11.59 18.75
CA ASP A 99 -13.36 12.19 18.29
C ASP A 99 -14.22 11.17 17.50
N ILE A 100 -14.27 9.93 18.01
CA ILE A 100 -14.99 8.83 17.37
C ILE A 100 -16.48 9.05 17.59
N VAL A 101 -17.21 9.23 16.50
CA VAL A 101 -18.68 9.37 16.47
C VAL A 101 -19.27 8.42 15.43
N ASP A 102 -20.56 8.12 15.55
CA ASP A 102 -21.25 7.31 14.55
C ASP A 102 -21.29 8.05 13.20
N SER A 103 -20.99 7.35 12.12
CA SER A 103 -21.13 7.89 10.77
C SER A 103 -22.62 8.00 10.40
N THR A 104 -23.00 9.12 9.83
CA THR A 104 -24.33 9.32 9.25
C THR A 104 -24.42 8.81 7.80
N THR A 105 -23.31 8.43 7.21
CA THR A 105 -23.25 7.81 5.88
C THR A 105 -23.96 6.48 5.90
N GLY A 106 -25.00 6.32 5.12
CA GLY A 106 -25.88 5.15 5.14
C GLY A 106 -26.30 4.67 3.74
N LEU A 107 -27.47 4.05 3.68
CA LEU A 107 -28.03 3.47 2.44
C LEU A 107 -28.21 4.50 1.32
N SER A 108 -28.42 5.79 1.63
CA SER A 108 -28.51 6.85 0.64
C SER A 108 -27.24 6.96 -0.20
N PHE A 109 -26.07 6.93 0.45
CA PHE A 109 -24.78 6.91 -0.23
C PHE A 109 -24.59 5.64 -1.06
N ILE A 110 -24.86 4.47 -0.45
CA ILE A 110 -24.74 3.18 -1.18
C ILE A 110 -25.62 3.15 -2.43
N ASN A 111 -26.85 3.69 -2.35
CA ASN A 111 -27.76 3.76 -3.49
C ASN A 111 -27.34 4.77 -4.57
N ALA A 112 -26.49 5.75 -4.22
CA ALA A 112 -25.92 6.70 -5.17
C ALA A 112 -24.76 6.11 -5.99
N LEU A 113 -24.15 5.04 -5.51
CA LEU A 113 -23.09 4.33 -6.25
C LEU A 113 -23.67 3.59 -7.44
N GLN A 114 -23.07 3.77 -8.61
CA GLN A 114 -23.56 3.18 -9.87
C GLN A 114 -22.54 2.18 -10.43
N PRO A 115 -22.75 0.86 -10.26
CA PRO A 115 -21.93 -0.14 -10.93
C PRO A 115 -22.06 0.00 -12.46
N ARG A 116 -20.95 -0.05 -13.17
CA ARG A 116 -20.88 0.09 -14.62
C ARG A 116 -20.24 -1.13 -15.26
N THR A 117 -20.58 -1.35 -16.53
CA THR A 117 -19.80 -2.19 -17.43
C THR A 117 -19.08 -1.28 -18.42
N PHE A 118 -17.81 -1.56 -18.69
CA PHE A 118 -17.00 -0.74 -19.58
C PHE A 118 -15.91 -1.55 -20.29
N LYS A 119 -15.33 -0.95 -21.33
CA LYS A 119 -14.09 -1.40 -21.96
C LYS A 119 -13.01 -0.34 -21.80
N TYR A 120 -11.78 -0.76 -21.74
CA TYR A 120 -10.66 0.18 -21.74
C TYR A 120 -10.44 0.74 -23.15
N LYS A 121 -10.10 2.02 -23.20
CA LYS A 121 -9.66 2.72 -24.41
C LYS A 121 -8.30 2.22 -24.87
N THR A 122 -7.95 2.51 -26.11
CA THR A 122 -6.58 2.39 -26.59
C THR A 122 -5.71 3.50 -25.99
N LEU A 123 -4.40 3.32 -25.97
CA LEU A 123 -3.47 4.31 -25.41
C LEU A 123 -3.53 5.63 -26.21
N GLY A 124 -3.82 5.59 -27.51
CA GLY A 124 -3.99 6.78 -28.35
C GLY A 124 -5.32 7.53 -28.12
N GLU A 125 -6.31 6.94 -27.45
CA GLU A 125 -7.59 7.58 -27.10
C GLU A 125 -7.58 8.20 -25.69
N LEU A 126 -6.46 8.01 -24.93
CA LEU A 126 -6.32 8.61 -23.61
C LEU A 126 -6.05 10.11 -23.72
N PRO A 127 -6.32 10.92 -22.67
CA PRO A 127 -5.84 12.29 -22.60
C PRO A 127 -4.31 12.34 -22.71
N GLU A 128 -3.79 13.33 -23.45
CA GLU A 128 -2.34 13.52 -23.65
C GLU A 128 -1.56 13.77 -22.34
N THR A 129 -2.25 14.24 -21.31
CA THR A 129 -1.68 14.47 -19.97
C THR A 129 -1.46 13.20 -19.15
N PHE A 130 -2.06 12.08 -19.57
CA PHE A 130 -1.94 10.83 -18.81
C PHE A 130 -0.63 10.12 -19.12
N ASN A 131 0.04 9.61 -18.10
CA ASN A 131 1.32 8.90 -18.22
C ASN A 131 1.30 7.70 -19.16
N ALA A 132 0.13 7.10 -19.37
CA ALA A 132 -0.05 5.96 -20.28
C ALA A 132 -0.40 6.36 -21.71
N TYR A 133 -0.54 7.67 -22.02
CA TYR A 133 -0.84 8.12 -23.38
C TYR A 133 0.32 7.78 -24.34
N GLU A 134 -0.03 7.28 -25.51
CA GLU A 134 0.89 6.97 -26.61
C GLU A 134 0.21 7.33 -27.92
N ALA A 135 0.71 8.38 -28.59
CA ALA A 135 0.09 8.92 -29.82
C ALA A 135 -0.07 7.82 -30.89
N ASP A 136 -1.24 7.78 -31.53
CA ASP A 136 -1.60 6.85 -32.61
C ASP A 136 -1.59 5.36 -32.20
N SER A 137 -1.43 5.05 -30.92
CA SER A 137 -1.41 3.66 -30.43
C SER A 137 -2.79 3.01 -30.45
N THR A 138 -2.89 1.85 -31.06
CA THR A 138 -4.10 1.01 -31.07
C THR A 138 -4.09 -0.03 -29.94
N LYS A 139 -3.06 -0.05 -29.10
CA LYS A 139 -2.93 -0.96 -27.96
C LYS A 139 -3.94 -0.58 -26.88
N VAL A 140 -4.75 -1.53 -26.44
CA VAL A 140 -5.70 -1.32 -25.34
C VAL A 140 -4.97 -1.19 -24.00
N PHE A 141 -5.38 -0.26 -23.14
CA PHE A 141 -4.70 0.11 -21.88
C PHE A 141 -4.47 -1.09 -20.95
N LYS A 142 -5.47 -1.88 -20.64
CA LYS A 142 -5.33 -3.06 -19.76
C LYS A 142 -5.71 -4.37 -20.47
N ASN A 143 -6.95 -4.47 -20.91
CA ASN A 143 -7.50 -5.64 -21.59
C ASN A 143 -8.66 -5.24 -22.52
N SER A 144 -9.02 -6.12 -23.46
CA SER A 144 -10.14 -5.92 -24.40
C SER A 144 -11.49 -6.42 -23.90
N ASP A 145 -11.53 -6.99 -22.67
CA ASP A 145 -12.72 -7.61 -22.10
C ASP A 145 -13.76 -6.57 -21.68
N THR A 146 -14.98 -7.02 -21.45
CA THR A 146 -15.98 -6.24 -20.74
C THR A 146 -15.69 -6.32 -19.25
N ASN A 147 -15.42 -5.18 -18.64
CA ASN A 147 -15.08 -5.06 -17.21
C ASN A 147 -16.31 -4.58 -16.43
N HIS A 148 -16.38 -4.92 -15.16
CA HIS A 148 -17.39 -4.48 -14.21
C HIS A 148 -16.70 -3.71 -13.09
N GLY A 149 -17.25 -2.58 -12.68
CA GLY A 149 -16.66 -1.76 -11.63
C GLY A 149 -17.36 -0.41 -11.52
N PHE A 150 -16.67 0.54 -10.93
CA PHE A 150 -17.15 1.91 -10.75
C PHE A 150 -16.31 2.89 -11.56
N ILE A 151 -16.91 4.02 -11.91
CA ILE A 151 -16.21 5.16 -12.52
C ILE A 151 -15.82 6.13 -11.40
N ALA A 152 -14.54 6.47 -11.29
CA ALA A 152 -14.00 7.29 -10.21
C ALA A 152 -14.72 8.66 -10.09
N GLN A 153 -15.03 9.30 -11.21
CA GLN A 153 -15.77 10.57 -11.25
C GLN A 153 -17.20 10.44 -10.71
N GLU A 154 -17.87 9.30 -10.93
CA GLU A 154 -19.22 9.05 -10.40
C GLU A 154 -19.18 8.79 -8.89
N ILE A 155 -18.15 8.08 -8.40
CA ILE A 155 -17.89 7.93 -6.95
C ILE A 155 -17.64 9.30 -6.32
N LYS A 156 -16.77 10.12 -6.93
CA LYS A 156 -16.48 11.48 -6.46
C LYS A 156 -17.74 12.32 -6.35
N ALA A 157 -18.60 12.28 -7.37
CA ALA A 157 -19.87 13.01 -7.38
C ALA A 157 -20.82 12.55 -6.25
N ALA A 158 -20.86 11.25 -5.96
CA ALA A 158 -21.64 10.71 -4.86
C ALA A 158 -21.10 11.15 -3.48
N ILE A 159 -19.77 11.21 -3.32
CA ILE A 159 -19.10 11.72 -2.11
C ILE A 159 -19.41 13.22 -1.92
N ASP A 160 -19.23 14.03 -2.97
CA ASP A 160 -19.43 15.48 -2.92
C ASP A 160 -20.89 15.87 -2.64
N ALA A 161 -21.84 15.04 -3.03
CA ALA A 161 -23.27 15.26 -2.77
C ALA A 161 -23.67 14.94 -1.32
N ASP A 162 -22.87 14.19 -0.58
CA ASP A 162 -23.12 13.82 0.81
C ASP A 162 -22.20 14.60 1.76
N SER A 163 -22.69 15.69 2.30
CA SER A 163 -21.91 16.56 3.19
C SER A 163 -21.40 15.87 4.48
N SER A 164 -21.92 14.68 4.81
CA SER A 164 -21.45 13.89 5.96
C SER A 164 -20.14 13.16 5.72
N ILE A 165 -19.71 13.02 4.45
CA ILE A 165 -18.52 12.25 4.04
C ILE A 165 -17.56 13.04 3.16
N ALA A 166 -17.83 14.30 2.88
CA ALA A 166 -17.04 15.12 1.93
C ALA A 166 -15.54 15.22 2.28
N ASP A 167 -15.20 15.11 3.57
CA ASP A 167 -13.83 15.20 4.04
C ASP A 167 -13.25 13.83 4.42
N GLY A 168 -12.14 13.46 3.78
CA GLY A 168 -11.30 12.31 4.20
C GLY A 168 -11.85 10.93 3.87
N PHE A 169 -12.86 10.80 3.01
CA PHE A 169 -13.37 9.51 2.58
C PHE A 169 -12.47 8.87 1.51
N LYS A 170 -11.77 7.80 1.87
CA LYS A 170 -10.71 7.18 1.07
C LYS A 170 -11.17 6.20 -0.01
N LEU A 171 -12.44 6.22 -0.40
CA LEU A 171 -12.93 5.41 -1.52
C LEU A 171 -12.47 5.96 -2.89
N TRP A 172 -12.08 7.23 -2.95
CA TRP A 172 -11.65 7.93 -4.14
C TRP A 172 -10.35 8.71 -3.87
N ASP A 173 -9.48 8.78 -4.86
CA ASP A 173 -8.27 9.59 -4.85
C ASP A 173 -7.93 10.07 -6.27
N ASP A 174 -7.09 11.11 -6.39
CA ASP A 174 -6.56 11.61 -7.65
C ASP A 174 -5.03 11.45 -7.72
N ARG A 175 -4.55 11.27 -8.93
CA ARG A 175 -3.13 11.17 -9.23
C ARG A 175 -2.57 12.49 -9.74
N GLU A 176 -1.25 12.65 -9.67
CA GLU A 176 -0.53 13.83 -10.15
C GLU A 176 -0.76 14.12 -11.64
N ASP A 177 -1.03 13.12 -12.47
CA ASP A 177 -1.34 13.25 -13.90
C ASP A 177 -2.81 13.61 -14.19
N GLY A 178 -3.63 13.78 -13.15
CA GLY A 178 -5.05 14.11 -13.24
C GLY A 178 -5.96 12.89 -13.51
N SER A 179 -5.40 11.67 -13.56
CA SER A 179 -6.23 10.46 -13.56
C SER A 179 -6.78 10.18 -12.16
N GLN A 180 -7.90 9.46 -12.05
CA GLN A 180 -8.58 9.20 -10.79
C GLN A 180 -8.66 7.70 -10.49
N GLU A 181 -8.65 7.37 -9.20
CA GLU A 181 -8.67 6.00 -8.70
C GLU A 181 -9.86 5.77 -7.76
N VAL A 182 -10.25 4.50 -7.67
CA VAL A 182 -11.21 3.98 -6.68
C VAL A 182 -10.54 2.85 -5.92
N ALA A 183 -10.64 2.89 -4.58
CA ALA A 183 -10.09 1.88 -3.67
C ALA A 183 -11.00 0.63 -3.57
#